data_da56132253e53f4ffe30f6efeb11ef39
#
_entry.id   da56132253e53f4ffe30f6efeb11ef39
#
_cell.length_a   1.000
_cell.length_b   1.000
_cell.length_c   1.000
_cell.angle_alpha   90.00
_cell.angle_beta   90.00
_cell.angle_gamma   90.00
#
_symmetry.space_group_name_H-M   'P 1'
#
loop_
_entity.id
_entity.type
_entity.pdbx_description
1 polymer ?
#
loop_
_entity_poly.entity_id
_entity_poly.type
_entity_poly.pdbx_seq_one_letter_code
_entity_poly.pdbx_strand_id
1 'polypeptide(L)'
;MSEQELKQLGATLWEIANDLRGSMNADDFRDYMLSFIFLRYLSDNYENAVKKELGSDYPDNTPPDVLKTLKVPTPLQLWYDENSEDVEAFEKQMRRKVHYVIKPEYMWSAISELARTQDNELLHTLQNAFKYI
;
A
#
# COMPACT_ATOMS: atom_id res chain seq x y z
N MET A 1 1.45 17.27 -1.85
CA MET A 1 2.60 16.35 -1.96
C MET A 1 3.87 17.15 -2.05
N SER A 2 4.88 16.83 -1.26
CA SER A 2 6.14 17.54 -1.27
C SER A 2 6.96 17.19 -2.51
N GLU A 3 7.96 18.03 -2.81
CA GLU A 3 8.87 17.78 -3.94
C GLU A 3 9.63 16.46 -3.78
N GLN A 4 10.04 16.14 -2.56
CA GLN A 4 10.72 14.89 -2.27
C GLN A 4 9.78 13.68 -2.46
N GLU A 5 8.53 13.81 -2.04
CA GLU A 5 7.53 12.77 -2.25
C GLU A 5 7.26 12.54 -3.73
N LEU A 6 7.22 13.61 -4.54
CA LEU A 6 7.08 13.50 -5.99
C LEU A 6 8.25 12.77 -6.62
N LYS A 7 9.48 13.04 -6.17
CA LYS A 7 10.68 12.35 -6.66
C LYS A 7 10.63 10.87 -6.30
N GLN A 8 10.24 10.55 -5.08
CA GLN A 8 10.13 9.16 -4.63
C GLN A 8 9.04 8.42 -5.41
N LEU A 9 7.90 9.07 -5.64
CA LEU A 9 6.83 8.49 -6.44
C LEU A 9 7.30 8.22 -7.87
N GLY A 10 8.00 9.17 -8.48
CA GLY A 10 8.55 9.00 -9.83
C GLY A 10 9.52 7.83 -9.92
N ALA A 11 10.43 7.72 -8.94
CA ALA A 11 11.39 6.62 -8.88
C ALA A 11 10.69 5.27 -8.73
N THR A 12 9.69 5.21 -7.87
CA THR A 12 8.92 3.97 -7.64
C THR A 12 8.15 3.58 -8.90
N LEU A 13 7.50 4.55 -9.56
CA LEU A 13 6.78 4.29 -10.81
C LEU A 13 7.73 3.79 -11.90
N TRP A 14 8.95 4.32 -11.95
CA TRP A 14 9.97 3.86 -12.90
C TRP A 14 10.37 2.41 -12.64
N GLU A 15 10.58 2.04 -11.38
CA GLU A 15 10.89 0.66 -11.01
C GLU A 15 9.75 -0.30 -11.36
N ILE A 16 8.51 0.10 -11.09
CA ILE A 16 7.32 -0.66 -11.45
C ILE A 16 7.25 -0.82 -12.97
N ALA A 17 7.50 0.27 -13.70
CA ALA A 17 7.48 0.25 -15.16
C ALA A 17 8.50 -0.75 -15.74
N ASN A 18 9.72 -0.75 -15.22
CA ASN A 18 10.75 -1.69 -15.64
C ASN A 18 10.35 -3.13 -15.39
N ASP A 19 9.77 -3.39 -14.21
CA ASP A 19 9.38 -4.73 -13.80
C ASP A 19 8.23 -5.29 -14.66
N LEU A 20 7.29 -4.43 -15.05
CA LEU A 20 6.10 -4.85 -15.80
C LEU A 20 6.26 -4.79 -17.32
N ARG A 21 7.28 -4.11 -17.80
CA ARG A 21 7.43 -3.80 -19.25
C ARG A 21 7.39 -5.02 -20.15
N GLY A 22 7.97 -6.14 -19.72
CA GLY A 22 7.98 -7.38 -20.49
C GLY A 22 6.80 -8.29 -20.25
N SER A 23 5.90 -7.92 -19.36
CA SER A 23 4.81 -8.81 -18.88
C SER A 23 3.45 -8.47 -19.48
N MET A 24 3.32 -7.35 -20.21
CA MET A 24 2.03 -6.91 -20.74
C MET A 24 2.21 -6.01 -21.97
N ASN A 25 1.13 -5.83 -22.72
CA ASN A 25 1.14 -4.93 -23.87
C ASN A 25 1.12 -3.46 -23.46
N ALA A 26 1.34 -2.56 -24.43
CA ALA A 26 1.47 -1.13 -24.16
C ALA A 26 0.19 -0.50 -23.55
N ASP A 27 -0.98 -0.92 -24.03
CA ASP A 27 -2.25 -0.37 -23.54
C ASP A 27 -2.51 -0.79 -22.10
N ASP A 28 -2.32 -2.07 -21.79
CA ASP A 28 -2.45 -2.57 -20.43
C ASP A 28 -1.44 -1.92 -19.50
N PHE A 29 -0.20 -1.75 -19.97
CA PHE A 29 0.86 -1.09 -19.21
C PHE A 29 0.45 0.33 -18.83
N ARG A 30 -0.07 1.10 -19.78
CA ARG A 30 -0.53 2.47 -19.53
C ARG A 30 -1.64 2.50 -18.49
N ASP A 31 -2.61 1.59 -18.62
CA ASP A 31 -3.76 1.51 -17.70
C ASP A 31 -3.30 1.17 -16.29
N TYR A 32 -2.34 0.25 -16.15
CA TYR A 32 -1.75 -0.07 -14.85
C TYR A 32 -1.02 1.13 -14.25
N MET A 33 -0.24 1.87 -15.06
CA MET A 33 0.47 3.04 -14.54
C MET A 33 -0.47 4.12 -14.02
N LEU A 34 -1.59 4.35 -14.71
CA LEU A 34 -2.63 5.27 -14.24
C LEU A 34 -3.28 4.77 -12.95
N SER A 35 -3.52 3.47 -12.89
CA SER A 35 -4.11 2.84 -11.69
C SER A 35 -3.17 2.94 -10.48
N PHE A 36 -1.86 2.90 -10.67
CA PHE A 36 -0.89 3.11 -9.59
C PHE A 36 -0.98 4.49 -8.99
N ILE A 37 -1.10 5.50 -9.83
CA ILE A 37 -1.25 6.89 -9.35
C ILE A 37 -2.53 7.00 -8.52
N PHE A 38 -3.60 6.38 -8.98
CA PHE A 38 -4.87 6.34 -8.25
C PHE A 38 -4.74 5.56 -6.94
N LEU A 39 -4.05 4.42 -6.97
CA LEU A 39 -3.80 3.62 -5.76
C LEU A 39 -3.02 4.41 -4.72
N ARG A 40 -2.02 5.19 -5.15
CA ARG A 40 -1.27 6.06 -4.25
C ARG A 40 -2.21 7.04 -3.54
N TYR A 41 -3.10 7.67 -4.30
CA TYR A 41 -4.09 8.59 -3.75
C TYR A 41 -5.01 7.90 -2.74
N LEU A 42 -5.55 6.74 -3.11
CA LEU A 42 -6.43 5.96 -2.23
C LEU A 42 -5.70 5.53 -0.96
N SER A 43 -4.46 5.08 -1.08
CA SER A 43 -3.66 4.64 0.07
C SER A 43 -3.40 5.77 1.04
N ASP A 44 -3.02 6.96 0.55
CA ASP A 44 -2.78 8.11 1.40
C ASP A 44 -4.05 8.52 2.14
N ASN A 45 -5.17 8.55 1.44
CA ASN A 45 -6.46 8.92 2.01
C ASN A 45 -6.90 7.90 3.07
N TYR A 46 -6.73 6.61 2.77
CA TYR A 46 -7.07 5.54 3.70
C TYR A 46 -6.18 5.58 4.94
N GLU A 47 -4.88 5.76 4.77
CA GLU A 47 -3.94 5.84 5.89
C GLU A 47 -4.29 6.98 6.84
N ASN A 48 -4.65 8.15 6.30
CA ASN A 48 -5.09 9.26 7.14
C ASN A 48 -6.34 8.93 7.94
N ALA A 49 -7.29 8.24 7.33
CA ALA A 49 -8.51 7.81 8.00
C ALA A 49 -8.22 6.76 9.09
N VAL A 50 -7.29 5.82 8.81
CA VAL A 50 -6.85 4.82 9.78
C VAL A 50 -6.21 5.48 10.99
N LYS A 51 -5.35 6.46 10.78
CA LYS A 51 -4.71 7.19 11.88
C LYS A 51 -5.73 7.89 12.78
N LYS A 52 -6.78 8.44 12.18
CA LYS A 52 -7.87 9.03 12.95
C LYS A 52 -8.67 7.99 13.73
N GLU A 53 -8.95 6.85 13.10
CA GLU A 53 -9.74 5.79 13.74
C GLU A 53 -9.00 5.14 14.90
N LEU A 54 -7.73 4.79 14.71
CA LEU A 54 -6.94 4.11 15.72
C LEU A 54 -6.34 5.07 16.75
N GLY A 55 -6.13 6.33 16.36
CA GLY A 55 -5.55 7.33 17.26
C GLY A 55 -4.20 6.88 17.80
N SER A 56 -4.07 6.85 19.12
CA SER A 56 -2.82 6.45 19.79
C SER A 56 -2.47 4.97 19.59
N ASP A 57 -3.43 4.14 19.20
CA ASP A 57 -3.19 2.71 18.93
C ASP A 57 -2.46 2.47 17.62
N TYR A 58 -2.46 3.46 16.71
CA TYR A 58 -1.71 3.33 15.46
C TYR A 58 -0.22 3.38 15.75
N PRO A 59 0.56 2.35 15.35
CA PRO A 59 1.98 2.28 15.69
C PRO A 59 2.85 3.15 14.77
N ASP A 60 2.49 4.41 14.65
CA ASP A 60 3.14 5.38 13.75
C ASP A 60 4.58 5.68 14.17
N ASN A 61 4.87 5.58 15.47
CA ASN A 61 6.18 5.88 16.05
C ASN A 61 7.14 4.68 16.01
N THR A 62 6.74 3.58 15.38
CA THR A 62 7.60 2.41 15.27
C THR A 62 8.79 2.74 14.37
N PRO A 63 10.04 2.64 14.85
CA PRO A 63 11.19 2.91 14.00
C PRO A 63 11.26 1.99 12.79
N PRO A 64 11.74 2.47 11.63
CA PRO A 64 11.89 1.63 10.44
C PRO A 64 12.72 0.36 10.68
N ASP A 65 13.72 0.43 11.54
CA ASP A 65 14.56 -0.72 11.89
C ASP A 65 13.75 -1.82 12.56
N VAL A 66 12.79 -1.45 13.41
CA VAL A 66 11.92 -2.41 14.10
C VAL A 66 11.00 -3.09 13.08
N LEU A 67 10.45 -2.34 12.13
CA LEU A 67 9.62 -2.89 11.07
C LEU A 67 10.40 -3.91 10.24
N LYS A 68 11.64 -3.61 9.88
CA LYS A 68 12.51 -4.53 9.15
C LYS A 68 12.78 -5.81 9.93
N THR A 69 13.07 -5.67 11.22
CA THR A 69 13.34 -6.81 12.11
C THR A 69 12.12 -7.72 12.20
N LEU A 70 10.92 -7.15 12.27
CA LEU A 70 9.67 -7.89 12.32
C LEU A 70 9.21 -8.36 10.94
N LYS A 71 9.88 -7.94 9.88
CA LYS A 71 9.55 -8.27 8.48
C LYS A 71 8.15 -7.82 8.09
N VAL A 72 7.72 -6.67 8.61
CA VAL A 72 6.45 -6.05 8.23
C VAL A 72 6.71 -4.79 7.43
N PRO A 73 6.01 -4.57 6.30
CA PRO A 73 6.28 -3.43 5.42
C PRO A 73 5.71 -2.11 5.93
N THR A 74 4.70 -2.13 6.78
CA THR A 74 3.99 -0.92 7.20
C THR A 74 3.55 -1.01 8.66
N PRO A 75 3.36 0.14 9.33
CA PRO A 75 2.76 0.15 10.67
C PRO A 75 1.36 -0.48 10.71
N LEU A 76 0.56 -0.34 9.66
CA LEU A 76 -0.76 -0.95 9.62
C LEU A 76 -0.68 -2.48 9.65
N GLN A 77 0.28 -3.07 8.94
CA GLN A 77 0.50 -4.51 8.99
C GLN A 77 0.84 -4.96 10.41
N LEU A 78 1.67 -4.19 11.10
CA LEU A 78 2.03 -4.47 12.49
C LEU A 78 0.79 -4.45 13.38
N TRP A 79 -0.08 -3.45 13.22
CA TRP A 79 -1.32 -3.39 13.99
C TRP A 79 -2.23 -4.60 13.71
N TYR A 80 -2.34 -5.00 12.44
CA TYR A 80 -3.12 -6.18 12.07
C TYR A 80 -2.58 -7.45 12.74
N ASP A 81 -1.27 -7.61 12.74
CA ASP A 81 -0.62 -8.79 13.32
C ASP A 81 -0.81 -8.85 14.84
N GLU A 82 -0.74 -7.71 15.50
CA GLU A 82 -0.87 -7.63 16.96
C GLU A 82 -2.33 -7.65 17.43
N ASN A 83 -3.28 -7.31 16.58
CA ASN A 83 -4.69 -7.17 16.93
C ASN A 83 -5.59 -7.99 16.00
N SER A 84 -5.17 -9.19 15.64
CA SER A 84 -5.87 -10.03 14.65
C SER A 84 -7.35 -10.27 14.98
N GLU A 85 -7.70 -10.31 16.25
CA GLU A 85 -9.09 -10.52 16.72
C GLU A 85 -9.96 -9.27 16.49
N ASP A 86 -9.36 -8.09 16.33
CA ASP A 86 -10.08 -6.83 16.15
C ASP A 86 -10.17 -6.39 14.68
N VAL A 87 -9.47 -7.08 13.77
CA VAL A 87 -9.37 -6.70 12.37
C VAL A 87 -10.74 -6.64 11.69
N GLU A 88 -11.59 -7.64 11.91
CA GLU A 88 -12.90 -7.67 11.27
C GLU A 88 -13.77 -6.47 11.66
N ALA A 89 -13.80 -6.15 12.95
CA ALA A 89 -14.56 -4.99 13.44
C ALA A 89 -13.97 -3.68 12.91
N PHE A 90 -12.66 -3.58 12.85
CA PHE A 90 -11.96 -2.43 12.30
C PHE A 90 -12.32 -2.22 10.82
N GLU A 91 -12.26 -3.27 10.02
CA GLU A 91 -12.57 -3.17 8.59
C GLU A 91 -14.03 -2.77 8.34
N LYS A 92 -14.95 -3.29 9.14
CA LYS A 92 -16.36 -2.86 9.07
C LYS A 92 -16.51 -1.37 9.35
N GLN A 93 -15.80 -0.87 10.34
CA GLN A 93 -15.85 0.55 10.70
C GLN A 93 -15.26 1.41 9.58
N MET A 94 -14.18 0.98 8.96
CA MET A 94 -13.57 1.71 7.85
C MET A 94 -14.50 1.75 6.64
N ARG A 95 -15.17 0.65 6.30
CA ARG A 95 -16.16 0.63 5.21
C ARG A 95 -17.31 1.61 5.47
N ARG A 96 -17.70 1.76 6.73
CA ARG A 96 -18.75 2.71 7.11
C ARG A 96 -18.29 4.15 6.95
N LYS A 97 -17.04 4.45 7.34
CA LYS A 97 -16.51 5.82 7.37
C LYS A 97 -16.03 6.32 6.01
N VAL A 98 -15.27 5.49 5.28
CA VAL A 98 -14.63 5.92 4.03
C VAL A 98 -15.11 5.13 2.81
N HIS A 99 -15.96 4.13 3.00
CA HIS A 99 -16.63 3.35 1.95
C HIS A 99 -15.75 2.34 1.21
N TYR A 100 -14.51 2.14 1.66
CA TYR A 100 -13.62 1.10 1.13
C TYR A 100 -12.62 0.66 2.20
N VAL A 101 -11.98 -0.47 1.96
CA VAL A 101 -10.92 -1.00 2.81
C VAL A 101 -9.74 -1.37 1.95
N ILE A 102 -8.54 -0.97 2.38
CA ILE A 102 -7.30 -1.40 1.75
C ILE A 102 -6.54 -2.24 2.77
N LYS A 103 -6.38 -3.53 2.47
CA LYS A 103 -5.60 -4.40 3.35
C LYS A 103 -4.13 -3.97 3.35
N PRO A 104 -3.39 -4.22 4.45
CA PRO A 104 -2.01 -3.76 4.56
C PRO A 104 -1.11 -4.18 3.39
N GLU A 105 -1.28 -5.40 2.87
CA GLU A 105 -0.48 -5.90 1.75
C GLU A 105 -0.75 -5.18 0.43
N TYR A 106 -1.85 -4.42 0.33
CA TYR A 106 -2.22 -3.68 -0.87
C TYR A 106 -2.01 -2.17 -0.73
N MET A 107 -1.55 -1.70 0.41
CA MET A 107 -1.21 -0.30 0.60
C MET A 107 -0.04 0.09 -0.31
N TRP A 108 -0.01 1.36 -0.70
CA TRP A 108 1.06 1.86 -1.58
C TRP A 108 2.46 1.54 -1.05
N SER A 109 2.68 1.67 0.26
CA SER A 109 3.99 1.39 0.85
C SER A 109 4.41 -0.07 0.67
N ALA A 110 3.48 -1.03 0.77
CA ALA A 110 3.78 -2.43 0.53
C ALA A 110 4.05 -2.70 -0.96
N ILE A 111 3.25 -2.11 -1.85
CA ILE A 111 3.42 -2.24 -3.29
C ILE A 111 4.76 -1.66 -3.74
N SER A 112 5.11 -0.47 -3.24
CA SER A 112 6.37 0.18 -3.59
C SER A 112 7.59 -0.62 -3.11
N GLU A 113 7.48 -1.30 -1.96
CA GLU A 113 8.55 -2.17 -1.49
C GLU A 113 8.76 -3.37 -2.40
N LEU A 114 7.68 -3.99 -2.89
CA LEU A 114 7.78 -5.07 -3.87
C LEU A 114 8.48 -4.61 -5.15
N ALA A 115 8.14 -3.41 -5.63
CA ALA A 115 8.78 -2.84 -6.82
C ALA A 115 10.26 -2.56 -6.58
N ARG A 116 10.60 -2.01 -5.40
CA ARG A 116 11.98 -1.66 -5.06
C ARG A 116 12.86 -2.90 -4.96
N THR A 117 12.32 -4.00 -4.48
CA THR A 117 13.06 -5.26 -4.36
C THR A 117 12.96 -6.13 -5.60
N GLN A 118 12.26 -5.67 -6.63
CA GLN A 118 12.02 -6.40 -7.88
C GLN A 118 11.43 -7.79 -7.64
N ASP A 119 10.46 -7.85 -6.74
CA ASP A 119 9.79 -9.09 -6.35
C ASP A 119 8.93 -9.61 -7.49
N ASN A 120 9.03 -10.93 -7.77
CA ASN A 120 8.24 -11.57 -8.83
C ASN A 120 6.74 -11.56 -8.56
N GLU A 121 6.35 -11.34 -7.31
CA GLU A 121 4.94 -11.29 -6.91
C GLU A 121 4.29 -9.93 -7.17
N LEU A 122 5.04 -8.94 -7.65
CA LEU A 122 4.52 -7.58 -7.85
C LEU A 122 3.26 -7.57 -8.71
N LEU A 123 3.30 -8.17 -9.90
CA LEU A 123 2.16 -8.17 -10.81
C LEU A 123 0.95 -8.87 -10.20
N HIS A 124 1.18 -10.01 -9.58
CA HIS A 124 0.12 -10.78 -8.93
C HIS A 124 -0.52 -10.00 -7.79
N THR A 125 0.29 -9.37 -6.94
CA THR A 125 -0.19 -8.55 -5.83
C THR A 125 -1.01 -7.38 -6.32
N LEU A 126 -0.57 -6.74 -7.42
CA LEU A 126 -1.31 -5.62 -8.01
C LEU A 126 -2.66 -6.02 -8.56
N GLN A 127 -2.71 -7.16 -9.26
CA GLN A 127 -3.97 -7.67 -9.79
C GLN A 127 -4.94 -7.95 -8.65
N ASN A 128 -4.46 -8.52 -7.55
CA ASN A 128 -5.27 -8.75 -6.36
C ASN A 128 -5.72 -7.46 -5.70
N ALA A 129 -4.84 -6.46 -5.61
CA ALA A 129 -5.19 -5.17 -5.03
C ALA A 129 -6.37 -4.54 -5.77
N PHE A 130 -6.32 -4.50 -7.09
CA PHE A 130 -7.40 -3.91 -7.88
C PHE A 130 -8.69 -4.74 -7.84
N LYS A 131 -8.60 -6.01 -7.53
CA LYS A 131 -9.76 -6.88 -7.39
C LYS A 131 -10.45 -6.70 -6.04
N TYR A 132 -9.71 -6.47 -4.97
CA TYR A 132 -10.23 -6.49 -3.60
C TYR A 132 -10.36 -5.13 -2.91
N ILE A 133 -9.95 -4.05 -3.55
CA ILE A 133 -10.17 -2.70 -3.02
C ILE A 133 -11.59 -2.14 -3.40
#